data_7774bdbdaf644520d59b544a0a885add
#
_entry.id   7774bdbdaf644520d59b544a0a885add
#
_cell.length_a   1.000
_cell.length_b   1.000
_cell.length_c   1.000
_cell.angle_alpha   90.00
_cell.angle_beta   90.00
_cell.angle_gamma   90.00
#
_symmetry.space_group_name_H-M   'P 1'
#
loop_
_entity.id
_entity.type
_entity.pdbx_description
1 polymer ?
#
loop_
_entity_poly.entity_id
_entity_poly.type
_entity_poly.pdbx_seq_one_letter_code
_entity_poly.pdbx_strand_id
1 'polypeptide(L)'
;MNLFLLALLACGIVLPCSAQEPESATAPLKEVRADGFKAFSEAQVVSLTGLEVGTPTGKKELQAAADRLAQSGLFSKVSYNFQTLATGIFATYHVEESHRIPVYFDNIPWFSDSELVKAIRKKLSFFDGSLPAAGSILDLAGDALKELLSARGLQVSLEHMVIANPLGEGDVQEFRIEGASLQIAKLEFSDPALADSKVAQQHLAEIQGKPYSRMAIDLFLSEAIKPVYLQQGNLRVKLGPPEVHLTGDPRQKLPEQLPVFVPVERGSIYHWKDAHWTGNTLLSEFTLNGLLGLKPGEVADGMKIEAGWDRVREEYGHRGYLESKLEPNPSYDDRVHTISYSVNVQEGPQFHFGKMVLTGLSPAGERKLHAAWPIVAGEIFDKAKFEEILTKLQTHQEQIFGELPLHYESVGHWLQTDTATATVDVLLDFK
;
A
#
# COMPACT_ATOMS: atom_id res chain seq x y z
N MET A 1 -53.69 -17.21 74.91
CA MET A 1 -53.83 -18.67 74.81
C MET A 1 -53.25 -19.05 73.47
N ASN A 2 -51.94 -19.39 73.56
CA ASN A 2 -51.00 -19.55 72.41
C ASN A 2 -51.19 -20.92 71.79
N LEU A 3 -51.17 -20.95 70.45
CA LEU A 3 -50.96 -22.17 69.71
C LEU A 3 -49.81 -21.93 68.73
N PHE A 4 -48.65 -22.57 69.02
CA PHE A 4 -47.47 -22.61 68.14
C PHE A 4 -47.73 -23.64 67.03
N LEU A 5 -47.54 -23.26 65.78
CA LEU A 5 -47.50 -24.17 64.65
C LEU A 5 -46.04 -24.29 64.19
N LEU A 6 -45.46 -25.49 64.33
CA LEU A 6 -44.13 -25.83 63.87
C LEU A 6 -44.19 -26.14 62.35
N ALA A 7 -43.51 -25.34 61.52
CA ALA A 7 -43.32 -25.66 60.11
C ALA A 7 -41.95 -26.34 59.95
N LEU A 8 -41.93 -27.61 59.54
CA LEU A 8 -40.72 -28.37 59.13
C LEU A 8 -40.27 -27.86 57.75
N LEU A 9 -39.09 -27.25 57.69
CA LEU A 9 -38.40 -26.92 56.46
C LEU A 9 -37.58 -28.14 56.04
N ALA A 10 -38.06 -28.83 54.98
CA ALA A 10 -37.29 -29.85 54.28
C ALA A 10 -36.26 -29.17 53.36
N CYS A 11 -34.99 -29.19 53.75
CA CYS A 11 -33.86 -28.72 52.97
C CYS A 11 -33.54 -29.79 51.88
N GLY A 12 -34.06 -29.58 50.68
CA GLY A 12 -33.70 -30.38 49.52
C GLY A 12 -32.32 -29.97 49.03
N ILE A 13 -31.32 -30.82 49.25
CA ILE A 13 -29.99 -30.67 48.66
C ILE A 13 -30.12 -30.98 47.17
N VAL A 14 -30.12 -29.94 46.33
CA VAL A 14 -29.93 -30.09 44.87
C VAL A 14 -28.45 -30.23 44.62
N LEU A 15 -27.99 -31.45 44.39
CA LEU A 15 -26.67 -31.74 43.85
C LEU A 15 -26.63 -31.18 42.41
N PRO A 16 -25.62 -30.36 42.07
CA PRO A 16 -25.43 -29.98 40.67
C PRO A 16 -25.01 -31.23 39.92
N CYS A 17 -25.92 -31.69 39.06
CA CYS A 17 -25.55 -32.68 38.04
C CYS A 17 -24.64 -31.95 37.02
N SER A 18 -23.33 -32.06 37.21
CA SER A 18 -22.37 -31.71 36.17
C SER A 18 -22.58 -32.69 35.02
N ALA A 19 -23.35 -32.29 34.03
CA ALA A 19 -23.39 -32.98 32.75
C ALA A 19 -21.95 -32.83 32.15
N GLN A 20 -21.13 -33.87 32.38
CA GLN A 20 -19.95 -34.07 31.51
C GLN A 20 -20.50 -34.29 30.12
N GLU A 21 -20.17 -33.36 29.19
CA GLU A 21 -20.36 -33.66 27.78
C GLU A 21 -19.69 -34.99 27.47
N PRO A 22 -20.35 -35.91 26.76
CA PRO A 22 -19.73 -37.20 26.44
C PRO A 22 -18.45 -36.94 25.67
N GLU A 23 -17.33 -37.45 26.15
CA GLU A 23 -16.07 -37.48 25.40
C GLU A 23 -16.40 -37.97 23.99
N SER A 24 -16.16 -37.11 23.00
CA SER A 24 -16.51 -37.41 21.61
C SER A 24 -15.73 -38.68 21.22
N ALA A 25 -16.47 -39.73 20.83
CA ALA A 25 -15.87 -40.99 20.40
C ALA A 25 -14.82 -40.74 19.31
N THR A 26 -13.58 -41.13 19.58
CA THR A 26 -12.50 -41.03 18.60
C THR A 26 -12.42 -42.32 17.77
N ALA A 27 -12.12 -42.15 16.47
CA ALA A 27 -11.83 -43.27 15.56
C ALA A 27 -10.61 -42.96 14.70
N PRO A 28 -9.94 -43.95 14.09
CA PRO A 28 -8.79 -43.68 13.24
C PRO A 28 -9.20 -42.77 12.04
N LEU A 29 -8.45 -41.72 11.81
CA LEU A 29 -8.60 -40.88 10.63
C LEU A 29 -8.23 -41.67 9.38
N LYS A 30 -9.09 -41.75 8.40
CA LYS A 30 -8.87 -42.47 7.15
C LYS A 30 -8.53 -41.57 5.99
N GLU A 31 -9.18 -40.43 5.94
CA GLU A 31 -8.99 -39.50 4.82
C GLU A 31 -9.24 -38.06 5.29
N VAL A 32 -8.41 -37.15 4.80
CA VAL A 32 -8.62 -35.72 4.90
C VAL A 32 -8.58 -35.12 3.50
N ARG A 33 -9.60 -34.37 3.16
CA ARG A 33 -9.70 -33.62 1.92
C ARG A 33 -9.89 -32.14 2.19
N ALA A 34 -9.59 -31.34 1.18
CA ALA A 34 -9.85 -29.91 1.19
C ALA A 34 -10.25 -29.42 -0.21
N ASP A 35 -11.10 -28.41 -0.26
CA ASP A 35 -11.53 -27.74 -1.49
C ASP A 35 -11.77 -26.23 -1.28
N GLY A 36 -12.08 -25.50 -2.37
CA GLY A 36 -12.40 -24.06 -2.32
C GLY A 36 -11.17 -23.13 -2.49
N PHE A 37 -10.01 -23.66 -2.83
CA PHE A 37 -8.78 -22.93 -3.10
C PHE A 37 -8.44 -22.92 -4.62
N LYS A 38 -7.61 -21.93 -5.01
CA LYS A 38 -7.11 -21.78 -6.39
C LYS A 38 -5.58 -21.71 -6.43
N ALA A 39 -4.97 -21.05 -5.45
CA ALA A 39 -3.53 -20.81 -5.37
C ALA A 39 -2.78 -21.92 -4.62
N PHE A 40 -3.49 -22.82 -3.95
CA PHE A 40 -2.90 -23.94 -3.18
C PHE A 40 -3.20 -25.28 -3.85
N SER A 41 -2.38 -26.27 -3.55
CA SER A 41 -2.73 -27.67 -3.79
C SER A 41 -3.49 -28.25 -2.59
N GLU A 42 -4.31 -29.28 -2.80
CA GLU A 42 -5.01 -29.98 -1.74
C GLU A 42 -4.03 -30.49 -0.65
N ALA A 43 -2.90 -31.05 -1.07
CA ALA A 43 -1.87 -31.51 -0.14
C ALA A 43 -1.30 -30.41 0.76
N GLN A 44 -1.13 -29.20 0.23
CA GLN A 44 -0.69 -28.03 1.02
C GLN A 44 -1.74 -27.64 2.04
N VAL A 45 -3.02 -27.55 1.68
CA VAL A 45 -4.10 -27.21 2.61
C VAL A 45 -4.29 -28.29 3.65
N VAL A 46 -4.26 -29.57 3.25
CA VAL A 46 -4.34 -30.70 4.19
C VAL A 46 -3.17 -30.69 5.16
N SER A 47 -1.94 -30.39 4.72
CA SER A 47 -0.78 -30.30 5.64
C SER A 47 -0.95 -29.23 6.71
N LEU A 48 -1.60 -28.09 6.40
CA LEU A 48 -1.89 -27.01 7.35
C LEU A 48 -2.89 -27.42 8.43
N THR A 49 -3.71 -28.45 8.19
CA THR A 49 -4.62 -28.99 9.21
C THR A 49 -3.86 -29.64 10.38
N GLY A 50 -2.63 -30.11 10.14
CA GLY A 50 -1.83 -30.88 11.10
C GLY A 50 -2.46 -32.23 11.48
N LEU A 51 -3.39 -32.76 10.67
CA LEU A 51 -4.01 -34.05 10.85
C LEU A 51 -3.20 -35.12 10.11
N GLU A 52 -2.98 -36.29 10.79
CA GLU A 52 -2.28 -37.39 10.20
C GLU A 52 -3.22 -38.61 10.05
N VAL A 53 -3.25 -39.21 8.87
CA VAL A 53 -4.02 -40.43 8.60
C VAL A 53 -3.56 -41.55 9.50
N GLY A 54 -4.51 -42.26 10.11
CA GLY A 54 -4.26 -43.35 11.07
C GLY A 54 -4.32 -42.95 12.54
N THR A 55 -4.28 -41.65 12.86
CA THR A 55 -4.37 -41.15 14.25
C THR A 55 -5.79 -41.21 14.79
N PRO A 56 -5.98 -41.47 16.11
CA PRO A 56 -7.27 -41.35 16.76
C PRO A 56 -7.77 -39.90 16.65
N THR A 57 -8.91 -39.69 16.02
CA THR A 57 -9.46 -38.37 15.72
C THR A 57 -10.92 -38.32 16.14
N GLY A 58 -11.34 -37.20 16.70
CA GLY A 58 -12.74 -36.90 17.05
C GLY A 58 -13.10 -35.47 16.66
N LYS A 59 -14.27 -35.02 17.06
CA LYS A 59 -14.75 -33.66 16.76
C LYS A 59 -13.80 -32.58 17.27
N LYS A 60 -13.12 -32.81 18.41
CA LYS A 60 -12.17 -31.87 19.01
C LYS A 60 -10.94 -31.66 18.11
N GLU A 61 -10.36 -32.73 17.59
CA GLU A 61 -9.19 -32.68 16.70
C GLU A 61 -9.55 -32.05 15.35
N LEU A 62 -10.74 -32.38 14.81
CA LEU A 62 -11.22 -31.79 13.57
C LEU A 62 -11.48 -30.29 13.74
N GLN A 63 -12.07 -29.85 14.87
CA GLN A 63 -12.27 -28.43 15.16
C GLN A 63 -10.92 -27.70 15.31
N ALA A 64 -9.97 -28.29 16.05
CA ALA A 64 -8.64 -27.71 16.20
C ALA A 64 -7.90 -27.57 14.86
N ALA A 65 -8.14 -28.45 13.91
CA ALA A 65 -7.61 -28.35 12.55
C ALA A 65 -8.29 -27.20 11.77
N ALA A 66 -9.61 -27.03 11.89
CA ALA A 66 -10.31 -25.87 11.30
C ALA A 66 -9.83 -24.55 11.91
N ASP A 67 -9.59 -24.52 13.22
CA ASP A 67 -9.07 -23.35 13.93
C ASP A 67 -7.64 -23.01 13.46
N ARG A 68 -6.77 -24.00 13.24
CA ARG A 68 -5.43 -23.78 12.65
C ARG A 68 -5.50 -23.19 11.25
N LEU A 69 -6.38 -23.70 10.39
CA LEU A 69 -6.59 -23.14 9.05
C LEU A 69 -7.07 -21.68 9.12
N ALA A 70 -8.04 -21.39 9.98
CA ALA A 70 -8.55 -20.02 10.16
C ALA A 70 -7.49 -19.08 10.75
N GLN A 71 -6.76 -19.51 11.78
CA GLN A 71 -5.69 -18.74 12.43
C GLN A 71 -4.48 -18.52 11.53
N SER A 72 -4.29 -19.35 10.49
CA SER A 72 -3.20 -19.14 9.52
C SER A 72 -3.28 -17.79 8.83
N GLY A 73 -4.50 -17.22 8.68
CA GLY A 73 -4.78 -16.03 7.90
C GLY A 73 -4.90 -16.28 6.39
N LEU A 74 -4.55 -17.48 5.92
CA LEU A 74 -4.60 -17.84 4.48
C LEU A 74 -6.02 -17.98 3.95
N PHE A 75 -7.00 -18.17 4.85
CA PHE A 75 -8.39 -18.40 4.50
C PHE A 75 -9.31 -17.46 5.25
N SER A 76 -10.15 -16.75 4.51
CA SER A 76 -11.18 -15.83 5.04
C SER A 76 -12.37 -16.57 5.63
N LYS A 77 -12.60 -17.81 5.18
CA LYS A 77 -13.64 -18.69 5.66
C LYS A 77 -13.16 -20.13 5.69
N VAL A 78 -13.46 -20.82 6.78
CA VAL A 78 -13.16 -22.24 6.98
C VAL A 78 -14.39 -22.92 7.54
N SER A 79 -14.81 -24.00 6.92
CA SER A 79 -15.82 -24.90 7.42
C SER A 79 -15.40 -26.33 7.14
N TYR A 80 -15.98 -27.28 7.85
CA TYR A 80 -15.71 -28.70 7.61
C TYR A 80 -16.93 -29.56 7.82
N ASN A 81 -16.95 -30.69 7.16
CA ASN A 81 -17.85 -31.79 7.45
C ASN A 81 -17.06 -33.08 7.65
N PHE A 82 -17.63 -34.05 8.31
CA PHE A 82 -17.01 -35.37 8.48
C PHE A 82 -18.06 -36.47 8.55
N GLN A 83 -17.63 -37.68 8.22
CA GLN A 83 -18.41 -38.89 8.34
C GLN A 83 -17.63 -39.92 9.18
N THR A 84 -18.32 -40.55 10.11
CA THR A 84 -17.77 -41.70 10.88
C THR A 84 -18.37 -43.00 10.33
N LEU A 85 -17.53 -43.78 9.72
CA LEU A 85 -17.86 -45.12 9.22
C LEU A 85 -17.23 -46.18 10.09
N ALA A 86 -17.61 -47.47 9.92
CA ALA A 86 -16.99 -48.55 10.65
C ALA A 86 -15.45 -48.69 10.47
N THR A 87 -14.94 -48.12 9.37
CA THR A 87 -13.50 -48.11 9.03
C THR A 87 -12.75 -46.93 9.63
N GLY A 88 -13.44 -45.87 10.11
CA GLY A 88 -12.83 -44.67 10.66
C GLY A 88 -13.51 -43.37 10.19
N ILE A 89 -12.80 -42.26 10.38
CA ILE A 89 -13.28 -40.90 10.07
C ILE A 89 -12.76 -40.42 8.70
N PHE A 90 -13.66 -39.79 7.93
CA PHE A 90 -13.39 -39.11 6.69
C PHE A 90 -13.80 -37.66 6.88
N ALA A 91 -12.89 -36.70 6.67
CA ALA A 91 -13.12 -35.28 6.87
C ALA A 91 -12.85 -34.50 5.59
N THR A 92 -13.67 -33.47 5.33
CA THR A 92 -13.47 -32.53 4.23
C THR A 92 -13.55 -31.09 4.75
N TYR A 93 -12.53 -30.28 4.46
CA TYR A 93 -12.47 -28.87 4.79
C TYR A 93 -12.81 -28.05 3.55
N HIS A 94 -13.73 -27.10 3.71
CA HIS A 94 -14.13 -26.14 2.68
C HIS A 94 -13.59 -24.78 3.07
N VAL A 95 -12.76 -24.20 2.22
CA VAL A 95 -12.08 -22.93 2.52
C VAL A 95 -12.32 -21.88 1.44
N GLU A 96 -12.26 -20.61 1.82
CA GLU A 96 -12.20 -19.47 0.89
C GLU A 96 -10.88 -18.75 1.14
N GLU A 97 -10.09 -18.51 0.08
CA GLU A 97 -8.77 -17.87 0.21
C GLU A 97 -8.89 -16.41 0.66
N SER A 98 -8.01 -15.99 1.55
CA SER A 98 -7.83 -14.58 1.92
C SER A 98 -7.07 -13.83 0.83
N HIS A 99 -7.29 -12.52 0.77
CA HIS A 99 -6.42 -11.64 -0.01
C HIS A 99 -5.00 -11.68 0.55
N ARG A 100 -4.01 -11.75 -0.36
CA ARG A 100 -2.59 -11.75 -0.01
C ARG A 100 -1.92 -10.51 -0.59
N ILE A 101 -1.01 -9.91 0.15
CA ILE A 101 -0.24 -8.74 -0.22
C ILE A 101 1.23 -9.11 -0.42
N PRO A 102 1.97 -8.39 -1.27
CA PRO A 102 3.40 -8.66 -1.48
C PRO A 102 4.20 -8.56 -0.19
N VAL A 103 5.25 -9.37 -0.07
CA VAL A 103 6.20 -9.29 1.05
C VAL A 103 7.33 -8.33 0.67
N TYR A 104 7.70 -7.48 1.62
CA TYR A 104 8.79 -6.52 1.53
C TYR A 104 9.79 -6.75 2.68
N PHE A 105 11.09 -6.79 2.35
CA PHE A 105 12.17 -6.94 3.35
C PHE A 105 12.91 -5.62 3.49
N ASP A 106 12.83 -4.98 4.66
CA ASP A 106 13.41 -3.65 4.82
C ASP A 106 14.90 -3.68 5.21
N ASN A 107 15.22 -3.89 6.47
CA ASN A 107 16.57 -3.70 7.00
C ASN A 107 17.35 -5.01 7.23
N ILE A 108 17.31 -5.90 6.24
CA ILE A 108 18.01 -7.21 6.29
C ILE A 108 19.14 -7.25 5.24
N PRO A 109 20.20 -6.43 5.41
CA PRO A 109 21.22 -6.22 4.37
C PRO A 109 22.18 -7.40 4.13
N TRP A 110 22.11 -8.45 4.92
CA TRP A 110 23.00 -9.63 4.83
C TRP A 110 22.62 -10.62 3.74
N PHE A 111 21.43 -10.50 3.19
CA PHE A 111 20.85 -11.42 2.22
C PHE A 111 20.15 -10.67 1.10
N SER A 112 20.24 -11.22 -0.09
CA SER A 112 19.40 -10.82 -1.21
C SER A 112 17.95 -11.25 -0.99
N ASP A 113 16.99 -10.59 -1.65
CA ASP A 113 15.57 -10.98 -1.59
C ASP A 113 15.38 -12.43 -2.03
N SER A 114 16.13 -12.90 -3.03
CA SER A 114 16.07 -14.26 -3.50
C SER A 114 16.46 -15.28 -2.43
N GLU A 115 17.43 -14.97 -1.57
CA GLU A 115 17.83 -15.82 -0.44
C GLU A 115 16.77 -15.81 0.67
N LEU A 116 16.19 -14.63 0.98
CA LEU A 116 15.11 -14.48 1.95
C LEU A 116 13.84 -15.24 1.50
N VAL A 117 13.43 -15.05 0.25
CA VAL A 117 12.33 -15.81 -0.37
C VAL A 117 12.56 -17.31 -0.32
N LYS A 118 13.78 -17.75 -0.64
CA LYS A 118 14.14 -19.18 -0.60
C LYS A 118 14.07 -19.74 0.84
N ALA A 119 14.46 -18.97 1.85
CA ALA A 119 14.36 -19.38 3.24
C ALA A 119 12.90 -19.57 3.66
N ILE A 120 12.02 -18.63 3.32
CA ILE A 120 10.59 -18.76 3.59
C ILE A 120 10.00 -19.97 2.86
N ARG A 121 10.30 -20.15 1.57
CA ARG A 121 9.82 -21.30 0.78
C ARG A 121 10.23 -22.65 1.34
N LYS A 122 11.34 -22.72 2.04
CA LYS A 122 11.78 -23.98 2.69
C LYS A 122 10.80 -24.44 3.78
N LYS A 123 10.16 -23.48 4.49
CA LYS A 123 9.11 -23.77 5.49
C LYS A 123 7.71 -23.72 4.90
N LEU A 124 7.46 -22.77 4.01
CA LEU A 124 6.17 -22.50 3.39
C LEU A 124 6.28 -22.75 1.88
N SER A 125 6.12 -23.99 1.46
CA SER A 125 6.35 -24.43 0.08
C SER A 125 5.44 -23.73 -0.95
N PHE A 126 4.31 -23.16 -0.49
CA PHE A 126 3.36 -22.41 -1.30
C PHE A 126 3.72 -20.92 -1.44
N PHE A 127 4.74 -20.43 -0.74
CA PHE A 127 5.09 -19.00 -0.75
C PHE A 127 5.53 -18.55 -2.14
N ASP A 128 4.79 -17.63 -2.73
CA ASP A 128 5.01 -17.07 -4.07
C ASP A 128 5.56 -15.63 -4.05
N GLY A 129 5.80 -15.05 -2.87
CA GLY A 129 6.21 -13.66 -2.66
C GLY A 129 5.11 -12.83 -1.99
N SER A 130 3.94 -13.46 -1.69
CA SER A 130 2.84 -12.77 -1.02
C SER A 130 2.34 -13.56 0.20
N LEU A 131 1.87 -12.83 1.22
CA LEU A 131 1.30 -13.37 2.46
C LEU A 131 0.01 -12.61 2.82
N PRO A 132 -0.85 -13.18 3.69
CA PRO A 132 -2.00 -12.45 4.20
C PRO A 132 -1.55 -11.27 5.09
N ALA A 133 -2.43 -10.29 5.28
CA ALA A 133 -2.17 -9.15 6.14
C ALA A 133 -2.06 -9.51 7.64
N ALA A 134 -2.65 -10.64 8.06
CA ALA A 134 -2.62 -11.13 9.43
C ALA A 134 -2.72 -12.66 9.46
N GLY A 135 -2.26 -13.27 10.55
CA GLY A 135 -2.36 -14.71 10.79
C GLY A 135 -1.04 -15.35 11.21
N SER A 136 -1.13 -16.55 11.80
CA SER A 136 0.05 -17.27 12.32
C SER A 136 1.07 -17.71 11.26
N ILE A 137 0.69 -17.63 9.98
CA ILE A 137 1.61 -17.93 8.87
C ILE A 137 2.75 -16.90 8.80
N LEU A 138 2.50 -15.67 9.28
CA LEU A 138 3.52 -14.62 9.34
C LEU A 138 4.62 -14.96 10.34
N ASP A 139 4.24 -15.54 11.49
CA ASP A 139 5.21 -16.02 12.48
C ASP A 139 6.11 -17.12 11.90
N LEU A 140 5.53 -18.06 11.14
CA LEU A 140 6.28 -19.10 10.46
C LEU A 140 7.25 -18.56 9.41
N ALA A 141 6.84 -17.52 8.68
CA ALA A 141 7.72 -16.81 7.75
C ALA A 141 8.85 -16.09 8.51
N GLY A 142 8.52 -15.39 9.59
CA GLY A 142 9.49 -14.74 10.49
C GLY A 142 10.48 -15.74 11.09
N ASP A 143 10.02 -16.90 11.52
CA ASP A 143 10.89 -17.96 12.04
C ASP A 143 11.86 -18.52 10.98
N ALA A 144 11.42 -18.63 9.72
CA ALA A 144 12.31 -19.03 8.63
C ALA A 144 13.44 -17.99 8.41
N LEU A 145 13.11 -16.72 8.50
CA LEU A 145 14.10 -15.64 8.41
C LEU A 145 15.02 -15.61 9.63
N LYS A 146 14.50 -15.78 10.84
CA LYS A 146 15.33 -15.90 12.07
C LYS A 146 16.31 -17.05 12.01
N GLU A 147 15.90 -18.21 11.51
CA GLU A 147 16.79 -19.35 11.30
C GLU A 147 17.91 -19.03 10.31
N LEU A 148 17.59 -18.37 9.21
CA LEU A 148 18.57 -17.95 8.21
C LEU A 148 19.59 -16.97 8.82
N LEU A 149 19.12 -15.97 9.58
CA LEU A 149 19.97 -14.99 10.27
C LEU A 149 20.84 -15.64 11.34
N SER A 150 20.25 -16.53 12.14
CA SER A 150 20.96 -17.28 13.19
C SER A 150 22.06 -18.19 12.61
N ALA A 151 21.87 -18.78 11.43
CA ALA A 151 22.87 -19.56 10.74
C ALA A 151 24.12 -18.72 10.35
N ARG A 152 23.98 -17.40 10.26
CA ARG A 152 25.09 -16.44 10.13
C ARG A 152 25.61 -15.91 11.47
N GLY A 153 25.12 -16.41 12.59
CA GLY A 153 25.51 -15.96 13.93
C GLY A 153 24.80 -14.70 14.41
N LEU A 154 23.75 -14.25 13.69
CA LEU A 154 22.98 -13.06 14.04
C LEU A 154 21.79 -13.47 14.89
N GLN A 155 21.79 -13.03 16.15
CA GLN A 155 20.66 -13.21 17.08
C GLN A 155 19.85 -11.91 17.11
N VAL A 156 18.72 -11.90 16.40
CA VAL A 156 17.90 -10.71 16.20
C VAL A 156 16.42 -10.99 16.45
N SER A 157 15.68 -9.97 16.88
CA SER A 157 14.23 -9.96 16.83
C SER A 157 13.77 -9.50 15.47
N LEU A 158 12.77 -10.17 14.92
CA LEU A 158 12.09 -9.77 13.68
C LEU A 158 10.66 -9.36 14.03
N GLU A 159 10.25 -8.25 13.47
CA GLU A 159 8.85 -7.82 13.48
C GLU A 159 8.30 -7.79 12.06
N HIS A 160 6.99 -7.86 11.94
CA HIS A 160 6.29 -7.72 10.68
C HIS A 160 5.08 -6.81 10.85
N MET A 161 4.78 -6.02 9.82
CA MET A 161 3.65 -5.10 9.81
C MET A 161 3.15 -4.87 8.40
N VAL A 162 1.89 -4.45 8.28
CA VAL A 162 1.36 -3.97 7.02
C VAL A 162 1.68 -2.48 6.88
N ILE A 163 2.29 -2.11 5.76
CA ILE A 163 2.60 -0.73 5.42
C ILE A 163 2.11 -0.41 4.02
N ALA A 164 1.90 0.88 3.71
CA ALA A 164 1.67 1.32 2.34
C ALA A 164 2.88 0.96 1.46
N ASN A 165 2.63 0.48 0.24
CA ASN A 165 3.69 0.11 -0.68
C ASN A 165 4.50 1.35 -1.09
N PRO A 166 5.80 1.43 -0.75
CA PRO A 166 6.62 2.60 -1.07
C PRO A 166 6.91 2.75 -2.57
N LEU A 167 6.70 1.70 -3.35
CA LEU A 167 7.06 1.64 -4.78
C LEU A 167 5.85 1.57 -5.71
N GLY A 168 4.62 1.64 -5.18
CA GLY A 168 3.42 1.51 -5.99
C GLY A 168 2.12 1.62 -5.18
N GLU A 169 1.04 1.15 -5.76
CA GLU A 169 -0.27 1.15 -5.12
C GLU A 169 -0.45 -0.05 -4.17
N GLY A 170 -1.33 0.11 -3.19
CA GLY A 170 -1.73 -0.93 -2.24
C GLY A 170 -0.79 -1.05 -1.04
N ASP A 171 -0.92 -2.17 -0.33
CA ASP A 171 -0.17 -2.47 0.88
C ASP A 171 0.84 -3.59 0.66
N VAL A 172 1.88 -3.63 1.51
CA VAL A 172 2.86 -4.72 1.56
C VAL A 172 3.00 -5.24 3.00
N GLN A 173 3.35 -6.51 3.13
CA GLN A 173 3.76 -7.13 4.40
C GLN A 173 5.25 -6.93 4.58
N GLU A 174 5.64 -5.94 5.38
CA GLU A 174 7.03 -5.68 5.72
C GLU A 174 7.55 -6.70 6.75
N PHE A 175 8.78 -7.18 6.55
CA PHE A 175 9.59 -7.86 7.56
C PHE A 175 10.85 -7.05 7.82
N ARG A 176 11.13 -6.75 9.10
CA ARG A 176 12.29 -5.98 9.50
C ARG A 176 12.88 -6.46 10.82
N ILE A 177 14.17 -6.16 11.05
CA ILE A 177 14.87 -6.41 12.31
C ILE A 177 14.54 -5.30 13.29
N GLU A 178 14.09 -5.66 14.48
CA GLU A 178 13.82 -4.73 15.56
C GLU A 178 15.12 -4.20 16.18
N GLY A 179 15.19 -2.89 16.44
CA GLY A 179 16.30 -2.25 17.15
C GLY A 179 17.64 -2.24 16.41
N ALA A 180 17.66 -2.45 15.10
CA ALA A 180 18.88 -2.36 14.32
C ALA A 180 19.37 -0.89 14.23
N SER A 181 20.62 -0.64 14.62
CA SER A 181 21.28 0.69 14.59
C SER A 181 22.16 0.90 13.36
N LEU A 182 21.81 0.26 12.25
CA LEU A 182 22.56 0.37 10.99
C LEU A 182 22.32 1.73 10.34
N GLN A 183 23.39 2.34 9.78
CA GLN A 183 23.33 3.63 9.10
C GLN A 183 23.85 3.52 7.68
N ILE A 184 23.40 4.39 6.80
CA ILE A 184 23.88 4.50 5.43
C ILE A 184 25.21 5.27 5.45
N ALA A 185 26.34 4.60 5.15
CA ALA A 185 27.63 5.29 5.03
C ALA A 185 27.67 6.16 3.77
N LYS A 186 27.25 5.60 2.65
CA LYS A 186 27.16 6.26 1.34
C LYS A 186 26.28 5.44 0.41
N LEU A 187 25.68 6.11 -0.59
CA LEU A 187 25.11 5.45 -1.77
C LEU A 187 26.11 5.55 -2.93
N GLU A 188 26.42 4.43 -3.55
CA GLU A 188 27.22 4.32 -4.75
C GLU A 188 26.36 3.80 -5.91
N PHE A 189 26.62 4.29 -7.11
CA PHE A 189 25.87 3.92 -8.30
C PHE A 189 26.79 3.32 -9.35
N SER A 190 26.29 2.39 -10.15
CA SER A 190 27.04 1.83 -11.27
C SER A 190 27.27 2.85 -12.40
N ASP A 191 26.45 3.91 -12.47
CA ASP A 191 26.61 5.01 -13.44
C ASP A 191 27.47 6.14 -12.86
N PRO A 192 28.70 6.36 -13.37
CA PRO A 192 29.58 7.41 -12.89
C PRO A 192 29.09 8.83 -13.18
N ALA A 193 28.15 9.02 -14.12
CA ALA A 193 27.62 10.34 -14.46
C ALA A 193 26.87 11.02 -13.29
N LEU A 194 26.35 10.25 -12.34
CA LEU A 194 25.77 10.82 -11.12
C LEU A 194 26.82 11.53 -10.24
N ALA A 195 28.05 11.07 -10.25
CA ALA A 195 29.12 11.70 -9.47
C ALA A 195 29.42 13.14 -9.92
N ASP A 196 29.15 13.44 -11.18
CA ASP A 196 29.39 14.78 -11.77
C ASP A 196 28.14 15.70 -11.61
N SER A 197 26.99 15.15 -11.22
CA SER A 197 25.77 15.92 -11.04
C SER A 197 25.73 16.61 -9.68
N LYS A 198 25.81 17.96 -9.66
CA LYS A 198 25.71 18.74 -8.42
C LYS A 198 24.39 18.53 -7.70
N VAL A 199 23.29 18.38 -8.44
CA VAL A 199 21.95 18.13 -7.89
C VAL A 199 21.91 16.76 -7.21
N ALA A 200 22.43 15.73 -7.88
CA ALA A 200 22.51 14.40 -7.28
C ALA A 200 23.38 14.39 -6.02
N GLN A 201 24.54 15.09 -6.04
CA GLN A 201 25.43 15.20 -4.87
C GLN A 201 24.76 15.88 -3.67
N GLN A 202 23.95 16.91 -3.90
CA GLN A 202 23.17 17.54 -2.83
C GLN A 202 22.20 16.55 -2.20
N HIS A 203 21.42 15.83 -2.99
CA HIS A 203 20.50 14.81 -2.48
C HIS A 203 21.22 13.68 -1.76
N LEU A 204 22.35 13.20 -2.29
CA LEU A 204 23.14 12.13 -1.66
C LEU A 204 23.65 12.52 -0.26
N ALA A 205 23.96 13.78 -0.04
CA ALA A 205 24.35 14.28 1.28
C ALA A 205 23.20 14.22 2.31
N GLU A 206 21.94 14.29 1.87
CA GLU A 206 20.76 14.25 2.75
C GLU A 206 20.51 12.86 3.33
N ILE A 207 20.84 11.78 2.60
CA ILE A 207 20.59 10.40 3.05
C ILE A 207 21.77 9.80 3.81
N GLN A 208 22.96 10.37 3.67
CA GLN A 208 24.15 9.89 4.36
C GLN A 208 24.00 10.02 5.88
N GLY A 209 24.36 8.98 6.63
CA GLY A 209 24.24 8.92 8.09
C GLY A 209 22.81 8.66 8.59
N LYS A 210 21.80 8.58 7.72
CA LYS A 210 20.45 8.19 8.12
C LYS A 210 20.40 6.70 8.46
N PRO A 211 19.40 6.26 9.26
CA PRO A 211 19.16 4.84 9.49
C PRO A 211 18.99 4.08 8.18
N TYR A 212 19.60 2.89 8.10
CA TYR A 212 19.44 2.03 6.94
C TYR A 212 18.02 1.46 6.91
N SER A 213 17.30 1.78 5.88
CA SER A 213 15.99 1.23 5.52
C SER A 213 15.91 1.16 4.01
N ARG A 214 15.60 -0.01 3.47
CA ARG A 214 15.42 -0.17 2.01
C ARG A 214 14.28 0.70 1.52
N MET A 215 13.17 0.76 2.28
CA MET A 215 12.03 1.61 1.95
C MET A 215 12.45 3.08 1.82
N ALA A 216 13.21 3.59 2.79
CA ALA A 216 13.68 4.97 2.73
C ALA A 216 14.64 5.21 1.55
N ILE A 217 15.49 4.22 1.22
CA ILE A 217 16.38 4.30 0.06
C ILE A 217 15.57 4.25 -1.24
N ASP A 218 14.63 3.31 -1.38
CA ASP A 218 13.80 3.16 -2.58
C ASP A 218 12.97 4.43 -2.84
N LEU A 219 12.38 5.02 -1.79
CA LEU A 219 11.67 6.29 -1.88
C LEU A 219 12.62 7.42 -2.30
N PHE A 220 13.80 7.51 -1.67
CA PHE A 220 14.83 8.48 -2.04
C PHE A 220 15.27 8.33 -3.50
N LEU A 221 15.48 7.10 -3.97
CA LEU A 221 15.83 6.81 -5.36
C LEU A 221 14.72 7.27 -6.33
N SER A 222 13.48 7.04 -5.96
CA SER A 222 12.31 7.42 -6.76
C SER A 222 12.11 8.94 -6.81
N GLU A 223 12.21 9.63 -5.68
CA GLU A 223 11.85 11.04 -5.55
C GLU A 223 13.02 12.00 -5.81
N ALA A 224 14.25 11.60 -5.51
CA ALA A 224 15.41 12.48 -5.61
C ALA A 224 16.37 12.10 -6.74
N ILE A 225 16.62 10.82 -6.99
CA ILE A 225 17.63 10.39 -7.96
C ILE A 225 17.05 10.16 -9.36
N LYS A 226 15.92 9.46 -9.46
CA LYS A 226 15.27 9.21 -10.76
C LYS A 226 14.93 10.49 -11.53
N PRO A 227 14.41 11.57 -10.89
CA PRO A 227 14.17 12.84 -11.55
C PRO A 227 15.41 13.44 -12.23
N VAL A 228 16.62 13.25 -11.66
CA VAL A 228 17.86 13.74 -12.27
C VAL A 228 18.08 13.13 -13.65
N TYR A 229 17.79 11.86 -13.82
CA TYR A 229 17.87 11.18 -15.12
C TYR A 229 16.74 11.59 -16.06
N LEU A 230 15.50 11.68 -15.54
CA LEU A 230 14.34 12.08 -16.33
C LEU A 230 14.51 13.47 -16.94
N GLN A 231 15.08 14.43 -16.18
CA GLN A 231 15.41 15.78 -16.67
C GLN A 231 16.41 15.77 -17.81
N GLN A 232 17.29 14.78 -17.87
CA GLN A 232 18.28 14.61 -18.92
C GLN A 232 17.75 13.84 -20.13
N GLY A 233 16.47 13.46 -20.15
CA GLY A 233 15.86 12.70 -21.24
C GLY A 233 16.06 11.19 -21.14
N ASN A 234 16.62 10.68 -20.05
CA ASN A 234 16.76 9.24 -19.81
C ASN A 234 15.43 8.64 -19.31
N LEU A 235 14.38 8.70 -20.14
CA LEU A 235 13.02 8.36 -19.76
C LEU A 235 12.80 6.88 -19.39
N ARG A 236 13.73 6.02 -19.79
CA ARG A 236 13.69 4.57 -19.54
C ARG A 236 14.73 4.12 -18.51
N VAL A 237 15.22 5.06 -17.69
CA VAL A 237 16.16 4.73 -16.62
C VAL A 237 15.54 3.71 -15.66
N LYS A 238 16.34 2.71 -15.29
CA LYS A 238 16.01 1.75 -14.25
C LYS A 238 17.04 1.85 -13.15
N LEU A 239 16.58 2.08 -11.94
CA LEU A 239 17.36 1.96 -10.73
C LEU A 239 17.08 0.58 -10.16
N GLY A 240 18.11 -0.25 -10.05
CA GLY A 240 17.99 -1.60 -9.47
C GLY A 240 17.82 -1.55 -7.96
N PRO A 241 17.53 -2.69 -7.33
CA PRO A 241 17.39 -2.75 -5.89
C PRO A 241 18.70 -2.35 -5.19
N PRO A 242 18.63 -1.62 -4.07
CA PRO A 242 19.82 -1.28 -3.29
C PRO A 242 20.46 -2.55 -2.69
N GLU A 243 21.75 -2.72 -2.90
CA GLU A 243 22.53 -3.85 -2.43
C GLU A 243 23.59 -3.39 -1.42
N VAL A 244 23.76 -4.16 -0.33
CA VAL A 244 24.85 -3.90 0.62
C VAL A 244 25.94 -4.94 0.41
N HIS A 245 27.10 -4.48 -0.05
CA HIS A 245 28.27 -5.32 -0.26
C HIS A 245 29.09 -5.39 1.03
N LEU A 246 28.83 -6.40 1.85
CA LEU A 246 29.59 -6.62 3.07
C LEU A 246 30.89 -7.36 2.76
N THR A 247 32.02 -6.66 2.95
CA THR A 247 33.35 -7.26 2.85
C THR A 247 33.78 -7.74 4.23
N GLY A 248 34.02 -9.06 4.40
CA GLY A 248 34.53 -9.64 5.65
C GLY A 248 33.89 -10.96 6.02
N ASP A 249 34.33 -11.52 7.16
CA ASP A 249 33.73 -12.74 7.71
C ASP A 249 32.29 -12.45 8.14
N PRO A 250 31.28 -13.22 7.64
CA PRO A 250 29.88 -13.07 8.03
C PRO A 250 29.62 -13.17 9.54
N ARG A 251 30.58 -13.74 10.30
CA ARG A 251 30.52 -13.87 11.76
C ARG A 251 31.04 -12.62 12.51
N GLN A 252 31.66 -11.69 11.83
CA GLN A 252 32.08 -10.42 12.45
C GLN A 252 30.87 -9.51 12.66
N LYS A 253 30.92 -8.71 13.73
CA LYS A 253 29.94 -7.66 13.96
C LYS A 253 29.88 -6.77 12.71
N LEU A 254 28.66 -6.53 12.22
CA LEU A 254 28.47 -5.61 11.10
C LEU A 254 29.05 -4.23 11.42
N PRO A 255 29.60 -3.56 10.43
CA PRO A 255 29.88 -2.13 10.54
C PRO A 255 28.56 -1.38 10.79
N GLU A 256 28.57 -0.44 11.70
CA GLU A 256 27.41 0.45 11.94
C GLU A 256 27.08 1.29 10.71
N GLN A 257 28.06 1.49 9.84
CA GLN A 257 28.00 2.27 8.61
C GLN A 257 28.06 1.34 7.39
N LEU A 258 26.96 1.29 6.60
CA LEU A 258 26.82 0.40 5.46
C LEU A 258 27.02 1.14 4.14
N PRO A 259 27.97 0.71 3.28
CA PRO A 259 28.01 1.16 1.90
C PRO A 259 26.86 0.48 1.13
N VAL A 260 26.07 1.28 0.46
CA VAL A 260 24.93 0.80 -0.35
C VAL A 260 25.25 1.04 -1.81
N PHE A 261 25.15 0.02 -2.62
CA PHE A 261 25.34 0.07 -4.07
C PHE A 261 24.00 -0.04 -4.78
N VAL A 262 23.79 0.79 -5.80
CA VAL A 262 22.58 0.82 -6.61
C VAL A 262 22.95 0.58 -8.07
N PRO A 263 22.53 -0.54 -8.67
CA PRO A 263 22.71 -0.77 -10.09
C PRO A 263 21.85 0.21 -10.90
N VAL A 264 22.40 0.80 -11.96
CA VAL A 264 21.70 1.74 -12.83
C VAL A 264 21.80 1.30 -14.28
N GLU A 265 20.65 1.14 -14.92
CA GLU A 265 20.50 1.04 -16.38
C GLU A 265 20.01 2.39 -16.88
N ARG A 266 20.92 3.25 -17.30
CA ARG A 266 20.61 4.63 -17.67
C ARG A 266 19.64 4.74 -18.87
N GLY A 267 19.80 3.85 -19.85
CA GLY A 267 19.11 3.95 -21.14
C GLY A 267 19.59 5.08 -22.03
N SER A 268 18.96 5.27 -23.17
CA SER A 268 19.26 6.33 -24.13
C SER A 268 18.62 7.67 -23.70
N ILE A 269 19.20 8.77 -24.16
CA ILE A 269 18.59 10.10 -24.07
C ILE A 269 17.61 10.23 -25.24
N TYR A 270 16.36 10.57 -24.94
CA TYR A 270 15.32 10.79 -25.94
C TYR A 270 15.08 12.29 -26.14
N HIS A 271 14.64 12.62 -27.36
CA HIS A 271 14.22 13.96 -27.75
C HIS A 271 12.72 13.97 -27.99
N TRP A 272 12.07 15.04 -27.59
CA TRP A 272 10.64 15.22 -27.82
C TRP A 272 10.34 15.33 -29.31
N LYS A 273 9.35 14.57 -29.79
CA LYS A 273 8.87 14.66 -31.14
C LYS A 273 7.53 15.38 -31.19
N ASP A 274 6.47 14.76 -30.70
CA ASP A 274 5.11 15.29 -30.73
C ASP A 274 4.18 14.58 -29.71
N ALA A 275 2.96 15.12 -29.56
CA ALA A 275 1.85 14.45 -28.93
C ALA A 275 0.60 14.58 -29.79
N HIS A 276 -0.09 13.47 -30.04
CA HIS A 276 -1.35 13.38 -30.75
C HIS A 276 -2.48 13.07 -29.79
N TRP A 277 -3.59 13.78 -29.96
CA TRP A 277 -4.70 13.76 -29.03
C TRP A 277 -5.96 13.18 -29.66
N THR A 278 -6.71 12.42 -28.86
CA THR A 278 -8.02 11.87 -29.22
C THR A 278 -9.00 12.08 -28.07
N GLY A 279 -10.29 12.24 -28.36
CA GLY A 279 -11.33 12.47 -27.36
C GLY A 279 -11.39 13.91 -26.77
N ASN A 280 -10.50 14.78 -27.19
CA ASN A 280 -10.40 16.18 -26.78
C ASN A 280 -11.38 17.05 -27.59
N THR A 281 -12.62 17.18 -27.16
CA THR A 281 -13.64 17.98 -27.84
C THR A 281 -13.64 19.43 -27.38
N LEU A 282 -13.27 19.69 -26.13
CA LEU A 282 -13.24 21.01 -25.51
C LEU A 282 -12.01 21.83 -25.91
N LEU A 283 -10.84 21.21 -25.87
CA LEU A 283 -9.56 21.88 -26.12
C LEU A 283 -8.95 21.40 -27.43
N SER A 284 -8.49 22.33 -28.26
CA SER A 284 -7.80 21.99 -29.49
C SER A 284 -6.44 21.34 -29.23
N GLU A 285 -5.98 20.49 -30.14
CA GLU A 285 -4.62 19.90 -30.09
C GLU A 285 -3.53 21.00 -29.98
N PHE A 286 -3.72 22.12 -30.67
CA PHE A 286 -2.81 23.26 -30.56
C PHE A 286 -2.72 23.81 -29.13
N THR A 287 -3.87 23.94 -28.45
CA THR A 287 -3.92 24.40 -27.06
C THR A 287 -3.26 23.39 -26.12
N LEU A 288 -3.58 22.13 -26.29
CA LEU A 288 -3.04 21.03 -25.48
C LEU A 288 -1.51 20.92 -25.62
N ASN A 289 -1.00 20.98 -26.85
CA ASN A 289 0.43 20.99 -27.11
C ASN A 289 1.13 22.26 -26.56
N GLY A 290 0.43 23.39 -26.56
CA GLY A 290 0.90 24.62 -25.90
C GLY A 290 1.04 24.46 -24.40
N LEU A 291 0.10 23.77 -23.73
CA LEU A 291 0.14 23.48 -22.31
C LEU A 291 1.26 22.50 -21.93
N LEU A 292 1.59 21.54 -22.80
CA LEU A 292 2.76 20.67 -22.59
C LEU A 292 4.04 21.49 -22.53
N GLY A 293 4.17 22.55 -23.32
CA GLY A 293 5.31 23.46 -23.30
C GLY A 293 6.62 22.84 -23.82
N LEU A 294 6.52 21.78 -24.64
CA LEU A 294 7.65 21.05 -25.22
C LEU A 294 7.78 21.35 -26.71
N LYS A 295 9.01 21.45 -27.21
CA LYS A 295 9.28 21.74 -28.62
C LYS A 295 9.91 20.53 -29.31
N PRO A 296 9.52 20.21 -30.54
CA PRO A 296 10.15 19.14 -31.29
C PRO A 296 11.66 19.32 -31.39
N GLY A 297 12.42 18.22 -31.11
CA GLY A 297 13.88 18.18 -31.14
C GLY A 297 14.56 18.58 -29.84
N GLU A 298 13.89 19.16 -28.85
CA GLU A 298 14.51 19.38 -27.54
C GLU A 298 14.62 18.05 -26.74
N VAL A 299 15.53 18.04 -25.75
CA VAL A 299 15.63 16.89 -24.85
C VAL A 299 14.27 16.65 -24.18
N ALA A 300 13.80 15.43 -24.24
CA ALA A 300 12.54 15.03 -23.62
C ALA A 300 12.70 14.96 -22.09
N ASP A 301 12.65 16.11 -21.45
CA ASP A 301 12.70 16.23 -20.00
C ASP A 301 11.44 15.61 -19.40
N GLY A 302 11.58 14.45 -18.73
CA GLY A 302 10.47 13.71 -18.16
C GLY A 302 9.70 14.50 -17.09
N MET A 303 10.39 15.36 -16.33
CA MET A 303 9.73 16.20 -15.31
C MET A 303 8.89 17.31 -15.96
N LYS A 304 9.35 17.89 -17.08
CA LYS A 304 8.53 18.84 -17.85
C LYS A 304 7.33 18.17 -18.51
N ILE A 305 7.50 16.92 -18.96
CA ILE A 305 6.40 16.13 -19.54
C ILE A 305 5.32 15.91 -18.48
N GLU A 306 5.66 15.44 -17.29
CA GLU A 306 4.68 15.24 -16.21
C GLU A 306 4.00 16.54 -15.78
N ALA A 307 4.78 17.61 -15.57
CA ALA A 307 4.21 18.94 -15.30
C ALA A 307 3.31 19.45 -16.44
N GLY A 308 3.59 19.00 -17.67
CA GLY A 308 2.74 19.28 -18.83
C GLY A 308 1.37 18.61 -18.74
N TRP A 309 1.35 17.34 -18.36
CA TRP A 309 0.08 16.62 -18.13
C TRP A 309 -0.73 17.24 -17.00
N ASP A 310 -0.09 17.71 -15.93
CA ASP A 310 -0.76 18.38 -14.83
C ASP A 310 -1.41 19.70 -15.29
N ARG A 311 -0.69 20.52 -16.05
CA ARG A 311 -1.28 21.76 -16.65
C ARG A 311 -2.50 21.47 -17.52
N VAL A 312 -2.48 20.36 -18.27
CA VAL A 312 -3.65 19.97 -19.07
C VAL A 312 -4.81 19.58 -18.15
N ARG A 313 -4.59 18.79 -17.09
CA ARG A 313 -5.64 18.44 -16.11
C ARG A 313 -6.20 19.67 -15.41
N GLU A 314 -5.34 20.61 -15.03
CA GLU A 314 -5.73 21.88 -14.42
C GLU A 314 -6.62 22.70 -15.35
N GLU A 315 -6.26 22.81 -16.65
CA GLU A 315 -7.04 23.56 -17.63
C GLU A 315 -8.44 22.95 -17.85
N TYR A 316 -8.57 21.63 -17.81
CA TYR A 316 -9.87 20.96 -17.80
C TYR A 316 -10.64 21.27 -16.50
N GLY A 317 -9.99 21.24 -15.35
CA GLY A 317 -10.56 21.58 -14.06
C GLY A 317 -11.06 23.02 -13.97
N HIS A 318 -10.34 24.00 -14.57
CA HIS A 318 -10.76 25.40 -14.64
C HIS A 318 -12.06 25.59 -15.45
N ARG A 319 -12.42 24.60 -16.27
CA ARG A 319 -13.64 24.59 -17.09
C ARG A 319 -14.71 23.64 -16.56
N GLY A 320 -14.57 23.18 -15.33
CA GLY A 320 -15.54 22.32 -14.66
C GLY A 320 -15.42 20.82 -14.99
N TYR A 321 -14.42 20.38 -15.74
CA TYR A 321 -14.23 18.98 -16.07
C TYR A 321 -13.34 18.29 -15.02
N LEU A 322 -13.89 18.12 -13.80
CA LEU A 322 -13.15 17.68 -12.62
C LEU A 322 -12.73 16.20 -12.67
N GLU A 323 -13.43 15.39 -13.45
CA GLU A 323 -13.19 13.96 -13.60
C GLU A 323 -12.50 13.61 -14.92
N SER A 324 -11.92 14.61 -15.59
CA SER A 324 -11.17 14.38 -16.82
C SER A 324 -9.99 13.44 -16.60
N LYS A 325 -9.82 12.46 -17.49
CA LYS A 325 -8.72 11.50 -17.47
C LYS A 325 -7.87 11.64 -18.70
N LEU A 326 -6.56 11.66 -18.51
CA LEU A 326 -5.58 11.64 -19.58
C LEU A 326 -4.88 10.27 -19.54
N GLU A 327 -4.82 9.61 -20.67
CA GLU A 327 -4.12 8.34 -20.86
C GLU A 327 -2.97 8.53 -21.87
N PRO A 328 -1.81 9.07 -21.44
CA PRO A 328 -0.67 9.27 -22.30
C PRO A 328 0.06 7.96 -22.55
N ASN A 329 0.11 7.52 -23.81
CA ASN A 329 0.80 6.32 -24.24
C ASN A 329 2.07 6.68 -25.00
N PRO A 330 3.28 6.46 -24.41
CA PRO A 330 4.55 6.77 -25.03
C PRO A 330 4.89 5.79 -26.16
N SER A 331 5.45 6.32 -27.25
CA SER A 331 6.04 5.57 -28.37
C SER A 331 7.49 5.99 -28.58
N TYR A 332 8.42 5.07 -28.37
CA TYR A 332 9.85 5.30 -28.49
C TYR A 332 10.38 4.85 -29.86
N ASP A 333 11.08 5.74 -30.57
CA ASP A 333 11.90 5.37 -31.73
C ASP A 333 13.37 5.26 -31.30
N ASP A 334 13.81 4.04 -31.04
CA ASP A 334 15.17 3.76 -30.55
C ASP A 334 16.26 3.98 -31.64
N ARG A 335 15.89 4.15 -32.92
CA ARG A 335 16.86 4.40 -34.00
C ARG A 335 17.29 5.86 -34.07
N VAL A 336 16.35 6.75 -33.84
CA VAL A 336 16.60 8.20 -33.87
C VAL A 336 16.50 8.85 -32.48
N HIS A 337 16.26 8.05 -31.46
CA HIS A 337 16.11 8.46 -30.07
C HIS A 337 15.08 9.58 -29.87
N THR A 338 13.88 9.37 -30.40
CA THR A 338 12.76 10.30 -30.20
C THR A 338 11.60 9.62 -29.48
N ILE A 339 10.79 10.44 -28.79
CA ILE A 339 9.57 10.02 -28.13
C ILE A 339 8.38 10.81 -28.66
N SER A 340 7.29 10.10 -28.95
CA SER A 340 5.98 10.64 -29.26
C SER A 340 4.96 10.12 -28.24
N TYR A 341 3.86 10.84 -28.05
CA TYR A 341 2.75 10.37 -27.24
C TYR A 341 1.46 10.29 -28.02
N SER A 342 0.69 9.22 -27.83
CA SER A 342 -0.72 9.15 -28.21
C SER A 342 -1.55 9.29 -26.96
N VAL A 343 -2.30 10.39 -26.82
CA VAL A 343 -3.03 10.74 -25.60
C VAL A 343 -4.52 10.61 -25.84
N ASN A 344 -5.16 9.70 -25.10
CA ASN A 344 -6.60 9.58 -25.08
C ASN A 344 -7.14 10.44 -23.93
N VAL A 345 -8.08 11.33 -24.24
CA VAL A 345 -8.73 12.21 -23.27
C VAL A 345 -10.16 11.72 -23.06
N GLN A 346 -10.51 11.45 -21.83
CA GLN A 346 -11.88 11.22 -21.39
C GLN A 346 -12.30 12.46 -20.60
N GLU A 347 -13.01 13.40 -21.24
CA GLU A 347 -13.33 14.70 -20.63
C GLU A 347 -14.29 14.56 -19.45
N GLY A 348 -15.22 13.60 -19.51
CA GLY A 348 -16.26 13.44 -18.50
C GLY A 348 -17.32 14.55 -18.55
N PRO A 349 -18.22 14.65 -17.55
CA PRO A 349 -19.21 15.71 -17.48
C PRO A 349 -18.59 17.05 -17.04
N GLN A 350 -19.19 18.15 -17.51
CA GLN A 350 -18.87 19.48 -17.01
C GLN A 350 -19.69 19.75 -15.73
N PHE A 351 -19.02 19.92 -14.61
CA PHE A 351 -19.65 20.13 -13.32
C PHE A 351 -19.99 21.60 -13.07
N HIS A 352 -21.15 21.79 -12.45
CA HIS A 352 -21.61 23.08 -11.96
C HIS A 352 -21.58 23.10 -10.43
N PHE A 353 -21.30 24.26 -9.85
CA PHE A 353 -21.29 24.39 -8.40
C PHE A 353 -22.70 24.19 -7.83
N GLY A 354 -22.85 23.23 -6.92
CA GLY A 354 -24.06 22.93 -6.19
C GLY A 354 -24.19 23.80 -4.96
N LYS A 355 -23.59 23.40 -3.87
CA LYS A 355 -23.61 24.08 -2.58
C LYS A 355 -22.28 23.99 -1.86
N MET A 356 -22.10 24.86 -0.87
CA MET A 356 -21.02 24.77 0.11
C MET A 356 -21.58 24.28 1.44
N VAL A 357 -20.91 23.28 2.03
CA VAL A 357 -21.19 22.75 3.36
C VAL A 357 -20.03 23.12 4.26
N LEU A 358 -20.32 23.78 5.37
CA LEU A 358 -19.32 24.30 6.31
C LEU A 358 -19.48 23.63 7.67
N THR A 359 -18.37 23.27 8.30
CA THR A 359 -18.31 22.79 9.68
C THR A 359 -17.17 23.51 10.42
N GLY A 360 -17.34 23.71 11.73
CA GLY A 360 -16.31 24.30 12.60
C GLY A 360 -16.29 25.85 12.66
N LEU A 361 -17.03 26.57 11.83
CA LEU A 361 -17.11 28.02 11.88
C LEU A 361 -18.28 28.53 12.75
N SER A 362 -18.11 29.73 13.32
CA SER A 362 -19.22 30.45 13.92
C SER A 362 -20.20 30.95 12.85
N PRO A 363 -21.48 31.21 13.19
CA PRO A 363 -22.44 31.75 12.21
C PRO A 363 -22.02 33.09 11.58
N ALA A 364 -21.17 33.88 12.26
CA ALA A 364 -20.59 35.10 11.71
C ALA A 364 -19.49 34.80 10.68
N GLY A 365 -18.64 33.77 10.96
CA GLY A 365 -17.63 33.26 10.04
C GLY A 365 -18.25 32.69 8.78
N GLU A 366 -19.27 31.85 8.90
CA GLU A 366 -20.00 31.28 7.76
C GLU A 366 -20.54 32.37 6.83
N ARG A 367 -21.21 33.41 7.39
CA ARG A 367 -21.71 34.50 6.56
C ARG A 367 -20.62 35.25 5.82
N LYS A 368 -19.46 35.47 6.45
CA LYS A 368 -18.33 36.14 5.80
C LYS A 368 -17.75 35.29 4.68
N LEU A 369 -17.60 34.00 4.91
CA LEU A 369 -17.10 33.10 3.88
C LEU A 369 -18.08 32.97 2.71
N HIS A 370 -19.40 32.85 2.97
CA HIS A 370 -20.41 32.87 1.92
C HIS A 370 -20.36 34.17 1.08
N ALA A 371 -20.12 35.31 1.73
CA ALA A 371 -20.02 36.59 1.00
C ALA A 371 -18.72 36.69 0.17
N ALA A 372 -17.65 36.05 0.59
CA ALA A 372 -16.37 36.03 -0.13
C ALA A 372 -16.26 34.89 -1.15
N TRP A 373 -17.23 33.96 -1.17
CA TRP A 373 -17.19 32.80 -2.05
C TRP A 373 -17.31 33.19 -3.52
N PRO A 374 -16.36 32.78 -4.40
CA PRO A 374 -16.25 33.34 -5.73
C PRO A 374 -17.12 32.64 -6.80
N ILE A 375 -17.76 31.50 -6.45
CA ILE A 375 -18.51 30.65 -7.39
C ILE A 375 -19.98 30.65 -7.00
N VAL A 376 -20.87 31.09 -7.93
CA VAL A 376 -22.31 31.08 -7.67
C VAL A 376 -22.91 29.71 -7.96
N ALA A 377 -23.90 29.30 -7.16
CA ALA A 377 -24.61 28.03 -7.37
C ALA A 377 -25.21 27.97 -8.79
N GLY A 378 -24.98 26.86 -9.48
CA GLY A 378 -25.39 26.64 -10.87
C GLY A 378 -24.39 27.15 -11.92
N GLU A 379 -23.37 27.94 -11.57
CA GLU A 379 -22.28 28.30 -12.49
C GLU A 379 -21.33 27.12 -12.70
N ILE A 380 -20.61 27.12 -13.83
CA ILE A 380 -19.54 26.14 -14.07
C ILE A 380 -18.51 26.23 -12.93
N PHE A 381 -18.18 25.10 -12.36
CA PHE A 381 -17.20 25.05 -11.28
C PHE A 381 -15.79 25.31 -11.81
N ASP A 382 -15.25 26.45 -11.45
CA ASP A 382 -13.89 26.86 -11.80
C ASP A 382 -12.92 26.44 -10.65
N LYS A 383 -12.13 25.41 -10.91
CA LYS A 383 -11.17 24.88 -9.93
C LYS A 383 -10.12 25.92 -9.51
N ALA A 384 -9.71 26.83 -10.41
CA ALA A 384 -8.76 27.90 -10.06
C ALA A 384 -9.32 28.88 -9.04
N LYS A 385 -10.58 29.30 -9.20
CA LYS A 385 -11.25 30.14 -8.20
C LYS A 385 -11.38 29.44 -6.86
N PHE A 386 -11.64 28.13 -6.88
CA PHE A 386 -11.70 27.32 -5.67
C PHE A 386 -10.33 27.24 -4.97
N GLU A 387 -9.27 26.99 -5.70
CA GLU A 387 -7.90 26.91 -5.15
C GLU A 387 -7.41 28.27 -4.61
N GLU A 388 -7.79 29.36 -5.28
CA GLU A 388 -7.49 30.71 -4.80
C GLU A 388 -8.13 31.00 -3.45
N ILE A 389 -9.41 30.65 -3.26
CA ILE A 389 -10.10 30.86 -1.98
C ILE A 389 -9.55 29.94 -0.89
N LEU A 390 -9.17 28.69 -1.21
CA LEU A 390 -8.50 27.81 -0.26
C LEU A 390 -7.17 28.38 0.21
N THR A 391 -6.36 28.90 -0.71
CA THR A 391 -5.09 29.55 -0.39
C THR A 391 -5.32 30.73 0.56
N LYS A 392 -6.33 31.56 0.32
CA LYS A 392 -6.67 32.67 1.22
C LYS A 392 -7.13 32.18 2.59
N LEU A 393 -7.89 31.09 2.67
CA LEU A 393 -8.31 30.48 3.93
C LEU A 393 -7.12 29.95 4.75
N GLN A 394 -6.08 29.43 4.08
CA GLN A 394 -4.91 28.85 4.75
C GLN A 394 -3.84 29.86 5.13
N THR A 395 -3.65 30.90 4.31
CA THR A 395 -2.49 31.80 4.44
C THR A 395 -2.85 33.28 4.68
N HIS A 396 -4.07 33.70 4.33
CA HIS A 396 -4.52 35.10 4.35
C HIS A 396 -5.97 35.20 4.82
N GLN A 397 -6.30 34.51 5.90
CA GLN A 397 -7.65 34.41 6.43
C GLN A 397 -8.26 35.79 6.81
N GLU A 398 -7.43 36.77 7.13
CA GLU A 398 -7.84 38.15 7.42
C GLU A 398 -8.52 38.82 6.21
N GLN A 399 -8.20 38.42 4.97
CA GLN A 399 -8.83 38.95 3.75
C GLN A 399 -10.29 38.52 3.64
N ILE A 400 -10.66 37.38 4.23
CA ILE A 400 -12.02 36.84 4.22
C ILE A 400 -12.78 37.26 5.47
N PHE A 401 -12.16 37.09 6.63
CA PHE A 401 -12.83 37.22 7.92
C PHE A 401 -12.64 38.60 8.58
N GLY A 402 -11.61 39.37 8.15
CA GLY A 402 -11.25 40.65 8.77
C GLY A 402 -10.83 40.46 10.22
N GLU A 403 -11.36 41.30 11.13
CA GLU A 403 -11.08 41.27 12.57
C GLU A 403 -11.90 40.23 13.35
N LEU A 404 -12.65 39.34 12.67
CA LEU A 404 -13.44 38.33 13.34
C LEU A 404 -12.49 37.34 14.08
N PRO A 405 -12.67 37.12 15.38
CA PRO A 405 -11.87 36.14 16.09
C PRO A 405 -12.17 34.73 15.55
N LEU A 406 -11.16 34.11 14.99
CA LEU A 406 -11.23 32.75 14.46
C LEU A 406 -10.53 31.79 15.41
N HIS A 407 -11.07 30.59 15.52
CA HIS A 407 -10.54 29.52 16.35
C HIS A 407 -10.40 28.24 15.52
N TYR A 408 -9.62 28.29 14.44
CA TYR A 408 -9.23 27.09 13.69
C TYR A 408 -7.75 27.16 13.32
N GLU A 409 -7.10 26.00 13.30
CA GLU A 409 -5.69 25.82 12.95
C GLU A 409 -5.51 25.27 11.52
N SER A 410 -6.54 24.61 11.00
CA SER A 410 -6.50 24.02 9.67
C SER A 410 -7.87 24.00 9.01
N VAL A 411 -7.87 23.90 7.67
CA VAL A 411 -9.08 23.76 6.85
C VAL A 411 -8.96 22.51 6.00
N GLY A 412 -9.76 21.49 6.35
CA GLY A 412 -9.99 20.34 5.50
C GLY A 412 -10.96 20.68 4.37
N HIS A 413 -10.76 20.11 3.19
CA HIS A 413 -11.65 20.33 2.06
C HIS A 413 -11.88 19.06 1.25
N TRP A 414 -13.08 18.93 0.68
CA TRP A 414 -13.48 17.85 -0.20
C TRP A 414 -14.40 18.38 -1.28
N LEU A 415 -14.25 17.84 -2.50
CA LEU A 415 -15.18 18.05 -3.61
C LEU A 415 -16.01 16.77 -3.74
N GLN A 416 -17.34 16.91 -3.60
CA GLN A 416 -18.27 15.81 -3.77
C GLN A 416 -18.99 15.98 -5.09
N THR A 417 -18.61 15.20 -6.10
CA THR A 417 -19.22 15.20 -7.44
C THR A 417 -20.44 14.31 -7.47
N ASP A 418 -21.49 14.75 -8.16
CA ASP A 418 -22.63 13.94 -8.57
C ASP A 418 -22.71 13.94 -10.10
N THR A 419 -22.30 12.83 -10.70
CA THR A 419 -22.25 12.66 -12.16
C THR A 419 -23.65 12.65 -12.79
N ALA A 420 -24.69 12.23 -12.04
CA ALA A 420 -26.07 12.18 -12.56
C ALA A 420 -26.67 13.56 -12.75
N THR A 421 -26.35 14.50 -11.87
CA THR A 421 -26.81 15.88 -11.93
C THR A 421 -25.76 16.83 -12.50
N ALA A 422 -24.54 16.35 -12.74
CA ALA A 422 -23.37 17.11 -13.12
C ALA A 422 -23.11 18.30 -12.16
N THR A 423 -23.23 18.07 -10.86
CA THR A 423 -22.99 19.08 -9.82
C THR A 423 -21.82 18.67 -8.91
N VAL A 424 -21.16 19.68 -8.34
CA VAL A 424 -20.13 19.49 -7.32
C VAL A 424 -20.47 20.30 -6.09
N ASP A 425 -20.53 19.64 -4.95
CA ASP A 425 -20.65 20.26 -3.64
C ASP A 425 -19.25 20.42 -3.03
N VAL A 426 -19.02 21.55 -2.36
CA VAL A 426 -17.77 21.81 -1.64
C VAL A 426 -18.00 21.66 -0.15
N LEU A 427 -17.22 20.79 0.49
CA LEU A 427 -17.23 20.59 1.94
C LEU A 427 -15.95 21.22 2.51
N LEU A 428 -16.09 22.11 3.49
CA LEU A 428 -14.98 22.73 4.22
C LEU A 428 -15.15 22.46 5.72
N ASP A 429 -14.11 21.90 6.32
CA ASP A 429 -14.07 21.53 7.76
C ASP A 429 -12.96 22.32 8.45
N PHE A 430 -13.34 23.23 9.33
CA PHE A 430 -12.45 24.11 10.08
C PHE A 430 -12.16 23.47 11.45
N LYS A 431 -10.88 23.15 11.73
CA LYS A 431 -10.42 22.48 12.96
C LYS A 431 -9.47 23.35 13.78
#